data_9a83f1b8ad2b13d82cfd08c606199339
#
_entry.id   9a83f1b8ad2b13d82cfd08c606199339
#
_cell.length_a   1.000
_cell.length_b   1.000
_cell.length_c   1.000
_cell.angle_alpha   90.00
_cell.angle_beta   90.00
_cell.angle_gamma   90.00
#
_symmetry.space_group_name_H-M   'P 1'
#
loop_
_entity.id
_entity.type
_entity.pdbx_description
1 polymer ?
#
loop_
_entity_poly.entity_id
_entity_poly.type
_entity_poly.pdbx_seq_one_letter_code
_entity_poly.pdbx_strand_id
1 'polypeptide(L)'
;MTQSVIISGGGIVGSFLGLELAARNIPFKIIEKKDFEISHTDHIRTLTLNLIGCERLXXLEVDAXSASXQTMKVXDGSGSGKLSFHSDDADLDYLARVFSFNDLRDVLVKKVKDSMIVGEEIVSYDASKSGXRANLSGGSTLESNLLVIAEGRNSTFAKSIGXETFKKDXQQIAQTFLVEIPECKNEEAIQVFYEKEIFALMPYKSDSSAGQFSVVWSMPKDFAKEITANNISTHLQKFEKKLSCQIKVVSDLLSFPLSAHHLDEYCNQGVCVIADAAHSIHPLAGQGINLGISDAMILAEEIERGXNSDQEIGNLAFLKKYELRRKTFNTTMIKGVDFLFHIFQXENPYLRLLRSAGLTAVNKTGFLKKNFIRHASGMHKI
;
A
#
# COMPACT_ATOMS: atom_id res chain seq x y z
N MET A 1 -25.82 -0.16 24.73
CA MET A 1 -26.11 0.55 23.46
C MET A 1 -25.17 0.01 22.39
N THR A 2 -25.67 -0.13 21.17
CA THR A 2 -24.84 -0.63 20.06
C THR A 2 -23.84 0.46 19.66
N GLN A 3 -22.56 0.21 19.79
CA GLN A 3 -21.52 1.16 19.41
C GLN A 3 -21.33 1.17 17.88
N SER A 4 -21.02 2.34 17.34
CA SER A 4 -20.91 2.56 15.88
C SER A 4 -19.66 3.34 15.50
N VAL A 5 -19.30 3.27 14.21
CA VAL A 5 -18.07 3.86 13.66
C VAL A 5 -18.41 4.77 12.46
N ILE A 6 -17.82 5.96 12.42
CA ILE A 6 -17.78 6.76 11.20
C ILE A 6 -16.38 6.62 10.59
N ILE A 7 -16.32 6.37 9.28
CA ILE A 7 -15.07 6.28 8.53
C ILE A 7 -15.01 7.48 7.57
N SER A 8 -13.99 8.32 7.71
CA SER A 8 -13.73 9.44 6.80
C SER A 8 -12.77 8.98 5.70
N GLY A 9 -13.28 8.86 4.47
CA GLY A 9 -12.55 8.37 3.31
C GLY A 9 -13.02 6.99 2.86
N GLY A 10 -13.65 6.92 1.68
CA GLY A 10 -14.19 5.70 1.07
C GLY A 10 -13.28 5.06 0.03
N GLY A 11 -11.98 5.32 0.09
CA GLY A 11 -10.99 4.66 -0.75
C GLY A 11 -10.83 3.17 -0.40
N ILE A 12 -9.81 2.51 -0.96
CA ILE A 12 -9.58 1.06 -0.76
C ILE A 12 -9.58 0.68 0.72
N VAL A 13 -8.78 1.38 1.54
CA VAL A 13 -8.63 1.00 2.96
C VAL A 13 -9.87 1.32 3.78
N GLY A 14 -10.51 2.48 3.53
CA GLY A 14 -11.75 2.83 4.24
C GLY A 14 -12.90 1.88 3.91
N SER A 15 -13.06 1.53 2.62
CA SER A 15 -14.08 0.56 2.20
C SER A 15 -13.77 -0.85 2.73
N PHE A 16 -12.49 -1.24 2.72
CA PHE A 16 -12.06 -2.51 3.30
C PHE A 16 -12.37 -2.56 4.81
N LEU A 17 -12.08 -1.47 5.55
CA LEU A 17 -12.45 -1.39 6.97
C LEU A 17 -13.98 -1.51 7.14
N GLY A 18 -14.76 -0.86 6.27
CA GLY A 18 -16.21 -0.99 6.31
C GLY A 18 -16.66 -2.45 6.18
N LEU A 19 -16.05 -3.22 5.25
CA LEU A 19 -16.34 -4.65 5.11
C LEU A 19 -15.92 -5.45 6.35
N GLU A 20 -14.77 -5.12 6.94
CA GLU A 20 -14.30 -5.76 8.17
C GLU A 20 -15.31 -5.56 9.33
N LEU A 21 -15.86 -4.33 9.43
CA LEU A 21 -16.87 -4.01 10.44
C LEU A 21 -18.19 -4.72 10.14
N ALA A 22 -18.62 -4.74 8.85
CA ALA A 22 -19.82 -5.46 8.43
C ALA A 22 -19.76 -6.95 8.79
N ALA A 23 -18.61 -7.60 8.52
CA ALA A 23 -18.41 -9.02 8.83
C ALA A 23 -18.50 -9.33 10.34
N ARG A 24 -18.35 -8.30 11.17
CA ARG A 24 -18.45 -8.39 12.64
C ARG A 24 -19.77 -7.84 13.19
N ASN A 25 -20.72 -7.49 12.31
CA ASN A 25 -22.01 -6.88 12.67
C ASN A 25 -21.84 -5.57 13.44
N ILE A 26 -20.79 -4.79 13.15
CA ILE A 26 -20.54 -3.50 13.81
C ILE A 26 -21.09 -2.39 12.90
N PRO A 27 -22.05 -1.57 13.38
CA PRO A 27 -22.62 -0.49 12.56
C PRO A 27 -21.58 0.55 12.17
N PHE A 28 -21.62 0.99 10.91
CA PHE A 28 -20.72 2.02 10.42
C PHE A 28 -21.35 2.88 9.33
N LYS A 29 -20.79 4.06 9.12
CA LYS A 29 -21.03 4.91 7.95
C LYS A 29 -19.70 5.38 7.38
N ILE A 30 -19.60 5.43 6.05
CA ILE A 30 -18.42 5.94 5.34
C ILE A 30 -18.79 7.28 4.72
N ILE A 31 -17.95 8.29 4.92
CA ILE A 31 -18.11 9.62 4.31
C ILE A 31 -17.04 9.75 3.24
N GLU A 32 -17.46 9.98 1.99
CA GLU A 32 -16.53 10.10 0.87
C GLU A 32 -16.81 11.37 0.07
N LYS A 33 -15.79 12.21 0.02
CA LYS A 33 -15.85 13.52 -0.63
C LYS A 33 -16.05 13.44 -2.14
N LYS A 34 -15.45 12.43 -2.78
CA LYS A 34 -15.44 12.32 -4.24
C LYS A 34 -16.45 11.30 -4.72
N ASP A 35 -17.15 11.64 -5.79
CA ASP A 35 -17.81 10.62 -6.58
C ASP A 35 -16.73 9.87 -7.37
N PHE A 36 -16.77 8.55 -7.33
CA PHE A 36 -15.78 7.70 -8.00
C PHE A 36 -16.12 7.58 -9.50
N GLU A 37 -15.95 8.67 -10.25
CA GLU A 37 -16.07 8.61 -11.71
C GLU A 37 -14.87 7.87 -12.32
N ILE A 38 -15.15 7.06 -13.32
CA ILE A 38 -14.12 6.29 -14.02
C ILE A 38 -13.35 7.22 -14.97
N SER A 39 -12.07 7.41 -14.72
CA SER A 39 -11.16 8.10 -15.65
C SER A 39 -10.50 7.08 -16.58
N HIS A 40 -10.33 7.41 -17.84
CA HIS A 40 -9.70 6.53 -18.84
C HIS A 40 -8.24 6.19 -18.51
N THR A 41 -7.55 7.02 -17.74
CA THR A 41 -6.15 6.77 -17.35
C THR A 41 -6.03 5.93 -16.07
N ASP A 42 -7.12 5.68 -15.39
CA ASP A 42 -7.12 5.07 -14.06
C ASP A 42 -6.75 3.57 -14.06
N HIS A 43 -6.82 2.91 -15.23
CA HIS A 43 -6.47 1.48 -15.34
C HIS A 43 -4.95 1.23 -15.28
N ILE A 44 -4.13 2.28 -15.41
CA ILE A 44 -2.67 2.17 -15.44
C ILE A 44 -2.10 1.90 -14.03
N ARG A 45 -2.77 2.45 -13.00
CA ARG A 45 -2.28 2.33 -11.63
C ARG A 45 -2.59 0.95 -11.05
N THR A 46 -1.57 0.31 -10.51
CA THR A 46 -1.71 -0.99 -9.85
C THR A 46 -1.31 -0.92 -8.38
N LEU A 47 -1.70 -1.95 -7.65
CA LEU A 47 -1.28 -2.18 -6.28
C LEU A 47 -0.99 -3.67 -6.08
N THR A 48 -0.14 -3.97 -5.11
CA THR A 48 0.25 -5.34 -4.80
C THR A 48 -0.19 -5.67 -3.38
N LEU A 49 -1.02 -6.69 -3.23
CA LEU A 49 -1.40 -7.20 -1.92
C LEU A 49 -0.63 -8.47 -1.60
N ASN A 50 -0.16 -8.55 -0.37
CA ASN A 50 0.51 -9.73 0.15
C ASN A 50 -0.50 -10.85 0.44
N LEU A 51 0.00 -12.02 0.79
CA LEU A 51 -0.83 -13.22 1.00
C LEU A 51 -1.97 -12.96 2.00
N ILE A 52 -1.66 -12.40 3.16
CA ILE A 52 -2.66 -12.17 4.23
C ILE A 52 -3.76 -11.22 3.74
N GLY A 53 -3.39 -10.15 3.04
CA GLY A 53 -4.38 -9.23 2.45
C GLY A 53 -5.28 -9.94 1.45
N CYS A 54 -4.70 -10.77 0.59
CA CYS A 54 -5.46 -11.55 -0.41
C CYS A 54 -6.39 -12.57 0.26
N GLU A 55 -5.90 -13.30 1.24
CA GLU A 55 -6.71 -14.26 2.00
C GLU A 55 -7.89 -13.56 2.68
N ARG A 56 -7.65 -12.38 3.20
CA ARG A 56 -8.72 -11.63 3.85
C ARG A 56 -9.76 -11.13 2.84
N LEU A 57 -9.36 -10.70 1.67
CA LEU A 57 -10.31 -10.40 0.59
C LEU A 57 -11.18 -11.62 0.23
N UNK A 58 -10.56 -12.71 0.26
CA UNK A 58 -11.18 -13.90 0.02
C UNK A 58 -12.13 -14.23 1.04
N UNK A 59 -11.93 -13.88 2.20
CA UNK A 59 -12.75 -14.09 3.20
C UNK A 59 -13.89 -13.20 3.22
N LEU A 60 -13.82 -11.99 2.78
CA LEU A 60 -14.88 -10.94 2.66
C LEU A 60 -15.65 -11.03 1.33
N GLU A 61 -15.43 -12.09 0.59
CA GLU A 61 -16.08 -12.33 -0.72
C GLU A 61 -15.80 -11.20 -1.72
N VAL A 62 -14.60 -10.63 -1.68
CA VAL A 62 -14.16 -9.60 -2.63
C VAL A 62 -13.48 -10.29 -3.81
N ASP A 63 -14.15 -10.30 -4.96
CA ASP A 63 -13.63 -10.90 -6.20
C ASP A 63 -13.23 -9.78 -7.16
N ALA A 64 -11.95 -9.60 -7.34
CA ALA A 64 -11.37 -8.62 -8.25
C ALA A 64 -10.21 -9.24 -9.05
N UNK A 65 -9.95 -9.07 -10.26
CA UNK A 65 -9.02 -9.58 -11.04
C UNK A 65 -7.73 -9.25 -10.55
N SER A 66 -6.97 -10.10 -10.66
CA SER A 66 -5.60 -9.90 -10.23
C SER A 66 -4.64 -10.82 -10.99
N ALA A 67 -3.38 -10.41 -11.07
CA ALA A 67 -2.28 -11.27 -11.55
C ALA A 67 -1.51 -11.81 -10.34
N SER A 68 -1.04 -13.07 -10.46
CA SER A 68 -0.29 -13.74 -9.40
C SER A 68 1.23 -13.50 -9.49
N UNK A 69 1.98 -13.22 -8.59
CA UNK A 69 3.22 -13.15 -8.51
C UNK A 69 3.71 -14.28 -7.93
N GLN A 70 4.25 -15.19 -8.48
CA GLN A 70 4.87 -16.41 -7.95
C GLN A 70 6.36 -16.23 -7.69
N THR A 71 6.99 -15.40 -8.49
CA THR A 71 8.44 -15.14 -8.39
C THR A 71 8.71 -13.65 -8.28
N MET A 72 9.59 -13.25 -7.36
CA MET A 72 10.10 -11.89 -7.22
C MET A 72 11.61 -11.91 -7.46
N LYS A 73 12.08 -11.19 -8.48
CA LYS A 73 13.49 -11.05 -8.83
C LYS A 73 13.97 -9.65 -8.52
N VAL A 74 15.10 -9.58 -7.82
CA VAL A 74 15.76 -8.30 -7.49
C VAL A 74 17.13 -8.28 -8.13
N UNK A 75 17.41 -7.33 -8.90
CA UNK A 75 18.53 -7.29 -9.61
C UNK A 75 19.24 -6.08 -9.28
N ASP A 76 20.54 -6.04 -8.98
CA ASP A 76 21.42 -4.87 -8.89
C ASP A 76 21.75 -4.37 -10.30
N GLY A 77 21.27 -3.19 -10.65
CA GLY A 77 21.40 -2.62 -12.01
C GLY A 77 22.84 -2.35 -12.41
N SER A 78 23.65 -1.90 -11.47
CA SER A 78 25.07 -1.54 -11.71
C SER A 78 26.04 -2.67 -11.37
N GLY A 79 25.55 -3.73 -10.71
CA GLY A 79 26.37 -4.86 -10.25
C GLY A 79 25.88 -6.21 -10.78
N SER A 80 26.46 -7.28 -10.24
CA SER A 80 26.10 -8.66 -10.60
C SER A 80 25.14 -9.30 -9.58
N GLY A 81 24.83 -8.61 -8.50
CA GLY A 81 23.98 -9.14 -7.42
C GLY A 81 22.57 -9.46 -7.91
N LYS A 82 22.10 -10.67 -7.61
CA LYS A 82 20.76 -11.14 -7.96
C LYS A 82 20.18 -11.89 -6.76
N LEU A 83 18.89 -11.69 -6.52
CA LEU A 83 18.17 -12.41 -5.48
C LEU A 83 16.80 -12.78 -6.09
N SER A 84 16.40 -14.03 -5.91
CA SER A 84 15.12 -14.49 -6.38
C SER A 84 14.37 -15.18 -5.24
N PHE A 85 13.13 -14.79 -5.04
CA PHE A 85 12.19 -15.43 -4.13
C PHE A 85 11.13 -16.15 -4.97
N HIS A 86 10.83 -17.38 -4.62
CA HIS A 86 9.77 -18.14 -5.24
C HIS A 86 8.75 -18.56 -4.17
N SER A 87 7.49 -18.66 -4.53
CA SER A 87 6.45 -19.09 -3.58
C SER A 87 6.79 -20.45 -2.95
N ASP A 88 7.36 -21.37 -3.74
CA ASP A 88 7.79 -22.69 -3.26
C ASP A 88 8.87 -22.63 -2.19
N ASP A 89 9.68 -21.55 -2.13
CA ASP A 89 10.69 -21.38 -1.06
C ASP A 89 10.05 -21.32 0.34
N ALA A 90 8.75 -21.04 0.41
CA ALA A 90 8.01 -20.90 1.69
C ALA A 90 6.73 -21.77 1.73
N ASP A 91 6.57 -22.68 0.78
CA ASP A 91 5.40 -23.57 0.65
C ASP A 91 4.09 -22.76 0.48
N LEU A 92 4.12 -21.75 -0.40
CA LEU A 92 2.97 -20.86 -0.67
C LEU A 92 2.50 -21.04 -2.13
N ASP A 93 1.22 -20.80 -2.36
CA ASP A 93 0.64 -20.82 -3.71
C ASP A 93 1.12 -19.63 -4.55
N TYR A 94 1.38 -18.50 -3.91
CA TYR A 94 1.90 -17.27 -4.54
C TYR A 94 2.52 -16.37 -3.46
N LEU A 95 3.37 -15.45 -3.88
CA LEU A 95 3.99 -14.45 -2.98
C LEU A 95 3.06 -13.27 -2.71
N ALA A 96 2.31 -12.85 -3.75
CA ALA A 96 1.44 -11.68 -3.71
C ALA A 96 0.52 -11.70 -4.93
N ARG A 97 -0.49 -10.83 -4.93
CA ARG A 97 -1.33 -10.58 -6.12
C ARG A 97 -1.30 -9.09 -6.47
N VAL A 98 -1.30 -8.82 -7.77
CA VAL A 98 -1.29 -7.48 -8.33
C VAL A 98 -2.68 -7.17 -8.89
N PHE A 99 -3.27 -6.10 -8.42
CA PHE A 99 -4.61 -5.65 -8.80
C PHE A 99 -4.53 -4.32 -9.56
N SER A 100 -5.45 -4.11 -10.49
CA SER A 100 -5.77 -2.75 -10.92
C SER A 100 -6.31 -1.99 -9.70
N PHE A 101 -5.78 -0.79 -9.46
CA PHE A 101 -6.19 0.03 -8.31
C PHE A 101 -7.69 0.30 -8.34
N ASN A 102 -8.21 0.69 -9.50
CA ASN A 102 -9.61 1.05 -9.62
C ASN A 102 -10.53 -0.16 -9.57
N ASP A 103 -10.14 -1.26 -10.21
CA ASP A 103 -10.98 -2.48 -10.20
C ASP A 103 -11.19 -2.96 -8.76
N LEU A 104 -10.12 -3.00 -7.96
CA LEU A 104 -10.25 -3.40 -6.55
C LEU A 104 -11.06 -2.39 -5.74
N ARG A 105 -10.79 -1.07 -5.94
CA ARG A 105 -11.56 -0.01 -5.27
C ARG A 105 -13.05 -0.15 -5.57
N ASP A 106 -13.41 -0.31 -6.83
CA ASP A 106 -14.81 -0.32 -7.29
C ASP A 106 -15.56 -1.52 -6.73
N VAL A 107 -14.92 -2.70 -6.67
CA VAL A 107 -15.52 -3.88 -6.05
C VAL A 107 -15.75 -3.63 -4.54
N LEU A 108 -14.78 -3.06 -3.84
CA LEU A 108 -14.91 -2.75 -2.41
C LEU A 108 -16.02 -1.72 -2.15
N VAL A 109 -16.01 -0.62 -2.91
CA VAL A 109 -17.01 0.46 -2.79
C VAL A 109 -18.40 -0.09 -3.04
N LYS A 110 -18.58 -0.90 -4.08
CA LYS A 110 -19.88 -1.52 -4.42
C LYS A 110 -20.44 -2.33 -3.24
N LYS A 111 -19.58 -3.02 -2.50
CA LYS A 111 -20.01 -3.84 -1.36
C LYS A 111 -20.45 -3.02 -0.14
N VAL A 112 -19.94 -1.80 0.02
CA VAL A 112 -20.25 -0.94 1.19
C VAL A 112 -21.14 0.26 0.81
N LYS A 113 -21.62 0.34 -0.42
CA LYS A 113 -22.32 1.53 -0.94
C LYS A 113 -23.54 1.96 -0.11
N ASP A 114 -24.28 1.01 0.45
CA ASP A 114 -25.48 1.31 1.25
C ASP A 114 -25.13 1.97 2.60
N SER A 115 -23.90 1.87 3.02
CA SER A 115 -23.37 2.53 4.23
C SER A 115 -22.50 3.75 3.90
N MET A 116 -22.42 4.16 2.61
CA MET A 116 -21.57 5.26 2.16
C MET A 116 -22.40 6.51 1.81
N ILE A 117 -21.92 7.66 2.26
CA ILE A 117 -22.44 8.98 1.89
C ILE A 117 -21.38 9.61 0.98
N VAL A 118 -21.74 9.79 -0.29
CA VAL A 118 -20.83 10.29 -1.34
C VAL A 118 -21.11 11.76 -1.59
N GLY A 119 -20.09 12.54 -1.93
CA GLY A 119 -20.19 13.97 -2.21
C GLY A 119 -20.15 14.84 -0.97
N GLU A 120 -19.84 14.24 0.18
CA GLU A 120 -19.76 14.94 1.47
C GLU A 120 -18.38 14.74 2.08
N GLU A 121 -17.93 15.73 2.83
CA GLU A 121 -16.72 15.62 3.66
C GLU A 121 -17.01 16.02 5.09
N ILE A 122 -16.25 15.50 6.02
CA ILE A 122 -16.32 15.95 7.42
C ILE A 122 -15.57 17.28 7.49
N VAL A 123 -16.25 18.33 7.94
CA VAL A 123 -15.66 19.68 8.05
C VAL A 123 -15.18 19.98 9.47
N SER A 124 -15.78 19.33 10.45
CA SER A 124 -15.33 19.41 11.84
C SER A 124 -15.87 18.22 12.63
N TYR A 125 -15.27 17.96 13.77
CA TYR A 125 -15.79 16.95 14.69
C TYR A 125 -15.53 17.38 16.13
N ASP A 126 -16.41 16.93 17.02
CA ASP A 126 -16.25 17.05 18.46
C ASP A 126 -16.20 15.64 19.05
N ALA A 127 -15.16 15.34 19.79
CA ALA A 127 -14.99 14.03 20.40
C ALA A 127 -14.96 14.14 21.92
N SER A 128 -15.66 13.25 22.58
CA SER A 128 -15.74 13.18 24.04
C SER A 128 -15.59 11.72 24.48
N LYS A 129 -15.64 11.47 25.77
CA LYS A 129 -15.63 10.09 26.29
C LYS A 129 -16.86 9.30 25.83
N SER A 130 -17.98 9.99 25.57
CA SER A 130 -19.26 9.37 25.21
C SER A 130 -19.49 9.22 23.69
N GLY A 131 -18.66 9.82 22.89
CA GLY A 131 -18.80 9.64 21.44
C GLY A 131 -18.23 10.77 20.59
N UNK A 132 -18.30 10.70 19.23
CA UNK A 132 -17.88 11.55 18.33
C UNK A 132 -19.02 12.07 17.70
N ARG A 133 -19.09 13.35 17.42
CA ARG A 133 -20.07 14.05 16.56
C ARG A 133 -19.33 14.69 15.39
N ALA A 134 -19.66 14.28 14.18
CA ALA A 134 -19.03 14.77 12.94
C ALA A 134 -20.03 15.65 12.17
N ASN A 135 -19.59 16.84 11.77
CA ASN A 135 -20.37 17.79 10.97
C ASN A 135 -19.95 17.67 9.52
N LEU A 136 -20.91 17.47 8.62
CA LEU A 136 -20.66 17.27 7.20
C LEU A 136 -20.78 18.59 6.41
N SER A 137 -20.17 18.64 5.25
CA SER A 137 -20.18 19.82 4.36
C SER A 137 -21.58 20.26 3.93
N GLY A 138 -22.53 19.34 3.82
CA GLY A 138 -23.93 19.63 3.50
C GLY A 138 -24.74 20.14 4.70
N GLY A 139 -24.12 20.31 5.87
CA GLY A 139 -24.77 20.85 7.08
C GLY A 139 -25.40 19.79 7.98
N SER A 140 -25.37 18.51 7.60
CA SER A 140 -25.89 17.44 8.46
C SER A 140 -24.83 17.04 9.50
N THR A 141 -25.29 16.38 10.56
CA THR A 141 -24.43 15.90 11.65
C THR A 141 -24.66 14.41 11.86
N LEU A 142 -23.58 13.67 12.06
CA LEU A 142 -23.61 12.25 12.40
C LEU A 142 -22.97 12.02 13.77
N GLU A 143 -23.53 11.08 14.51
CA GLU A 143 -23.01 10.66 15.82
C GLU A 143 -22.53 9.22 15.76
N SER A 144 -21.43 8.95 16.46
CA SER A 144 -20.84 7.62 16.58
C SER A 144 -20.02 7.51 17.85
N ASN A 145 -19.46 6.34 18.11
CA ASN A 145 -18.54 6.14 19.23
C ASN A 145 -17.09 6.37 18.81
N LEU A 146 -16.79 6.20 17.51
CA LEU A 146 -15.43 6.31 17.00
C LEU A 146 -15.44 6.92 15.59
N LEU A 147 -14.56 7.89 15.34
CA LEU A 147 -14.24 8.39 14.01
C LEU A 147 -12.91 7.79 13.56
N VAL A 148 -12.90 7.14 12.39
CA VAL A 148 -11.67 6.61 11.78
C VAL A 148 -11.33 7.46 10.55
N ILE A 149 -10.13 8.05 10.54
CA ILE A 149 -9.64 8.87 9.44
C ILE A 149 -8.82 7.99 8.49
N ALA A 150 -9.36 7.78 7.29
CA ALA A 150 -8.76 6.97 6.22
C ALA A 150 -8.68 7.76 4.89
N GLU A 151 -8.46 9.09 4.99
CA GLU A 151 -8.52 10.06 3.88
C GLU A 151 -7.27 10.05 2.98
N GLY A 152 -6.32 9.18 3.28
CA GLY A 152 -5.08 9.12 2.53
C GLY A 152 -4.08 10.22 2.94
N ARG A 153 -3.00 10.31 2.18
CA ARG A 153 -1.79 11.08 2.46
C ARG A 153 -2.04 12.58 2.71
N ASN A 154 -3.08 13.14 2.13
CA ASN A 154 -3.34 14.59 2.20
C ASN A 154 -4.38 14.97 3.27
N SER A 155 -4.68 14.05 4.19
CA SER A 155 -5.65 14.32 5.26
C SER A 155 -5.25 15.53 6.10
N THR A 156 -6.17 16.46 6.26
CA THR A 156 -5.99 17.62 7.13
C THR A 156 -6.29 17.26 8.60
N PHE A 157 -7.26 16.38 8.81
CA PHE A 157 -7.62 15.92 10.16
C PHE A 157 -6.55 15.05 10.80
N ALA A 158 -5.87 14.20 10.00
CA ALA A 158 -4.79 13.37 10.54
C ALA A 158 -3.72 14.24 11.22
N LYS A 159 -3.42 15.40 10.65
CA LYS A 159 -2.42 16.34 11.18
C LYS A 159 -2.86 17.04 12.48
N SER A 160 -4.16 17.06 12.78
CA SER A 160 -4.65 17.62 14.04
C SER A 160 -4.56 16.64 15.21
N ILE A 161 -4.32 15.35 14.90
CA ILE A 161 -4.24 14.30 15.93
C ILE A 161 -2.80 14.09 16.40
N GLY A 162 -1.86 14.11 15.48
CA GLY A 162 -0.46 13.95 15.84
C GLY A 162 0.46 14.75 14.96
N UNK A 163 1.41 15.07 15.32
CA UNK A 163 2.33 15.67 14.56
C UNK A 163 3.02 14.76 13.67
N GLU A 164 3.45 15.35 12.73
CA GLU A 164 4.31 14.63 11.79
C GLU A 164 5.73 14.54 12.36
N THR A 165 6.07 13.44 12.98
CA THR A 165 7.45 13.21 13.50
C THR A 165 8.45 12.96 12.38
N PHE A 166 7.98 12.51 11.25
CA PHE A 166 8.83 12.24 10.11
C PHE A 166 8.09 12.68 8.84
N LYS A 167 8.72 13.57 8.10
CA LYS A 167 8.24 13.95 6.77
C LYS A 167 9.46 14.10 5.87
N LYS A 168 9.51 13.31 4.80
CA LYS A 168 10.62 13.31 3.84
C LYS A 168 10.04 13.42 2.42
N ASP A 169 10.39 14.50 1.75
CA ASP A 169 10.21 14.58 0.32
C ASP A 169 11.39 13.86 -0.31
N UNK A 170 11.12 12.81 -1.00
CA UNK A 170 11.93 12.10 -1.49
C UNK A 170 12.61 12.63 -2.45
N GLN A 171 12.29 13.85 -2.98
CA GLN A 171 12.81 14.48 -4.17
C GLN A 171 12.79 13.54 -5.38
N GLN A 172 11.84 12.63 -5.37
CA GLN A 172 11.64 11.63 -6.42
C GLN A 172 10.22 11.67 -6.97
N ILE A 173 10.09 11.20 -8.21
CA ILE A 173 8.84 10.94 -8.91
C ILE A 173 8.78 9.44 -9.19
N ALA A 174 7.62 8.84 -9.03
CA ALA A 174 7.30 7.54 -9.63
C ALA A 174 6.53 7.80 -10.93
N GLN A 175 7.02 7.26 -12.03
CA GLN A 175 6.25 7.14 -13.27
C GLN A 175 5.67 5.74 -13.35
N THR A 176 4.39 5.62 -13.69
CA THR A 176 3.75 4.32 -13.90
C THR A 176 3.12 4.26 -15.29
N PHE A 177 3.24 3.10 -15.92
CA PHE A 177 2.71 2.84 -17.26
C PHE A 177 2.65 1.33 -17.49
N LEU A 178 1.93 0.92 -18.53
CA LEU A 178 1.81 -0.49 -18.90
C LEU A 178 2.76 -0.82 -20.05
N VAL A 179 3.32 -2.02 -20.02
CA VAL A 179 4.23 -2.51 -21.05
C VAL A 179 3.89 -3.96 -21.44
N GLU A 180 4.31 -4.32 -22.65
CA GLU A 180 4.34 -5.72 -23.12
C GLU A 180 5.80 -6.17 -23.17
N ILE A 181 6.07 -7.34 -22.60
CA ILE A 181 7.41 -8.00 -22.59
C ILE A 181 7.19 -9.49 -22.87
N PRO A 182 7.17 -9.91 -24.14
CA PRO A 182 6.85 -11.31 -24.47
C PRO A 182 7.80 -12.34 -23.87
N GLU A 183 9.05 -11.94 -23.59
CA GLU A 183 10.08 -12.83 -23.04
C GLU A 183 9.91 -13.11 -21.56
N CYS A 184 9.09 -12.33 -20.84
CA CYS A 184 8.90 -12.47 -19.40
C CYS A 184 7.62 -13.23 -19.09
N LYS A 185 7.68 -14.08 -18.06
CA LYS A 185 6.50 -14.81 -17.60
C LYS A 185 5.57 -13.87 -16.80
N ASN A 186 4.28 -13.99 -17.04
CA ASN A 186 3.26 -13.16 -16.37
C ASN A 186 3.16 -13.37 -14.84
N GLU A 187 3.91 -14.30 -14.29
CA GLU A 187 3.92 -14.60 -12.84
C GLU A 187 5.16 -14.07 -12.14
N GLU A 188 5.99 -13.30 -12.86
CA GLU A 188 7.25 -12.78 -12.32
C GLU A 188 7.16 -11.28 -12.08
N ALA A 189 7.48 -10.85 -10.87
CA ALA A 189 7.74 -9.44 -10.56
C ALA A 189 9.26 -9.25 -10.58
N ILE A 190 9.71 -8.13 -11.13
CA ILE A 190 11.14 -7.84 -11.25
C ILE A 190 11.41 -6.43 -10.73
N GLN A 191 12.42 -6.28 -9.87
CA GLN A 191 12.89 -4.95 -9.47
C GLN A 191 14.38 -4.81 -9.81
N VAL A 192 14.70 -3.72 -10.49
CA VAL A 192 16.10 -3.38 -10.83
C VAL A 192 16.45 -2.10 -10.09
N PHE A 193 17.47 -2.18 -9.25
CA PHE A 193 17.93 -1.05 -8.45
C PHE A 193 19.19 -0.45 -9.11
N TYR A 194 19.07 0.78 -9.57
CA TYR A 194 20.19 1.64 -9.93
C TYR A 194 20.43 2.64 -8.80
N GLU A 195 21.53 3.37 -8.85
CA GLU A 195 21.96 4.28 -7.77
C GLU A 195 20.86 5.28 -7.35
N LYS A 196 20.13 5.82 -8.31
CA LYS A 196 19.11 6.84 -8.04
C LYS A 196 17.73 6.46 -8.58
N GLU A 197 17.58 5.22 -9.07
CA GLU A 197 16.38 4.78 -9.75
C GLU A 197 16.01 3.38 -9.30
N ILE A 198 14.72 3.14 -9.20
CA ILE A 198 14.18 1.80 -8.96
C ILE A 198 13.14 1.53 -10.04
N PHE A 199 13.40 0.51 -10.84
CA PHE A 199 12.50 0.11 -11.93
C PHE A 199 11.84 -1.21 -11.52
N ALA A 200 10.52 -1.18 -11.33
CA ALA A 200 9.74 -2.35 -10.93
C ALA A 200 8.79 -2.75 -12.04
N LEU A 201 8.82 -4.01 -12.41
CA LEU A 201 7.85 -4.66 -13.28
C LEU A 201 6.97 -5.56 -12.42
N MET A 202 5.66 -5.35 -12.47
CA MET A 202 4.68 -6.16 -11.76
C MET A 202 3.75 -6.84 -12.78
N PRO A 203 3.44 -8.12 -12.64
CA PRO A 203 2.51 -8.78 -13.58
C PRO A 203 1.19 -8.02 -13.63
N TYR A 204 0.59 -7.95 -14.82
CA TYR A 204 -0.65 -7.23 -15.05
C TYR A 204 -1.57 -8.10 -15.90
N LYS A 205 -2.79 -8.32 -15.41
CA LYS A 205 -3.85 -9.15 -16.02
C LYS A 205 -3.41 -10.56 -16.38
N SER A 206 -3.95 -11.55 -15.72
CA SER A 206 -3.63 -12.98 -15.89
C SER A 206 -4.05 -13.55 -17.23
N ASP A 207 -5.00 -12.93 -17.95
CA ASP A 207 -5.63 -13.50 -19.15
C ASP A 207 -4.97 -13.08 -20.46
N SER A 208 -3.92 -12.23 -20.42
CA SER A 208 -3.27 -11.85 -21.67
C SER A 208 -2.24 -12.88 -22.10
N SER A 209 -2.30 -13.26 -23.37
CA SER A 209 -1.35 -14.18 -24.00
C SER A 209 0.05 -13.56 -24.18
N ALA A 210 0.15 -12.24 -24.14
CA ALA A 210 1.41 -11.51 -24.13
C ALA A 210 1.80 -11.12 -22.70
N GLY A 211 3.07 -11.17 -22.38
CA GLY A 211 3.57 -10.73 -21.06
C GLY A 211 3.26 -9.26 -20.83
N GLN A 212 2.16 -9.00 -20.15
CA GLN A 212 1.77 -7.62 -19.77
C GLN A 212 2.21 -7.32 -18.35
N PHE A 213 2.78 -6.13 -18.16
CA PHE A 213 3.30 -5.67 -16.88
C PHE A 213 2.92 -4.22 -16.61
N SER A 214 2.71 -3.91 -15.34
CA SER A 214 2.69 -2.54 -14.85
C SER A 214 4.09 -2.17 -14.42
N VAL A 215 4.58 -1.03 -14.91
CA VAL A 215 5.86 -0.46 -14.48
C VAL A 215 5.61 0.55 -13.36
N VAL A 216 6.46 0.52 -12.34
CA VAL A 216 6.62 1.63 -11.40
C VAL A 216 8.10 2.00 -11.42
N TRP A 217 8.42 3.15 -11.98
CA TRP A 217 9.80 3.62 -12.14
C TRP A 217 10.01 4.86 -11.27
N SER A 218 10.70 4.68 -10.15
CA SER A 218 11.05 5.77 -9.22
C SER A 218 12.38 6.36 -9.63
N MET A 219 12.47 7.71 -9.68
CA MET A 219 13.65 8.41 -10.16
C MET A 219 13.69 9.85 -9.61
N PRO A 220 14.86 10.54 -9.65
CA PRO A 220 14.95 11.95 -9.25
C PRO A 220 13.99 12.84 -10.05
N LYS A 221 13.42 13.85 -9.39
CA LYS A 221 12.44 14.78 -10.00
C LYS A 221 12.94 15.41 -11.30
N ASP A 222 14.20 15.82 -11.34
CA ASP A 222 14.71 16.51 -12.54
C ASP A 222 14.87 15.53 -13.70
N PHE A 223 15.33 14.32 -13.44
CA PHE A 223 15.40 13.28 -14.47
C PHE A 223 14.00 12.91 -14.99
N ALA A 224 13.02 12.82 -14.09
CA ALA A 224 11.65 12.51 -14.51
C ALA A 224 11.05 13.52 -15.48
N LYS A 225 11.44 14.80 -15.37
CA LYS A 225 11.00 15.88 -16.29
C LYS A 225 11.50 15.68 -17.72
N GLU A 226 12.63 15.00 -17.88
CA GLU A 226 13.24 14.74 -19.18
C GLU A 226 12.53 13.60 -19.92
N ILE A 227 11.79 12.76 -19.22
CA ILE A 227 11.16 11.55 -19.78
C ILE A 227 9.74 11.91 -20.25
N THR A 228 9.50 11.67 -21.51
CA THR A 228 8.22 11.91 -22.19
C THR A 228 7.80 10.65 -22.97
N ALA A 229 6.57 10.60 -23.42
CA ALA A 229 6.08 9.50 -24.28
C ALA A 229 6.93 9.32 -25.54
N ASN A 230 7.53 10.42 -26.06
CA ASN A 230 8.30 10.38 -27.29
C ASN A 230 9.72 9.81 -27.13
N ASN A 231 10.29 9.87 -25.93
CA ASN A 231 11.69 9.45 -25.70
C ASN A 231 11.85 8.31 -24.69
N ILE A 232 10.77 7.86 -24.09
CA ILE A 232 10.82 6.84 -23.01
C ILE A 232 11.53 5.57 -23.49
N SER A 233 11.31 5.14 -24.74
CA SER A 233 11.95 3.93 -25.29
C SER A 233 13.47 4.01 -25.22
N THR A 234 14.05 5.20 -25.47
CA THR A 234 15.49 5.40 -25.34
C THR A 234 15.97 5.17 -23.90
N HIS A 235 15.21 5.68 -22.94
CA HIS A 235 15.55 5.54 -21.52
C HIS A 235 15.37 4.10 -21.01
N LEU A 236 14.48 3.32 -21.65
CA LEU A 236 14.23 1.91 -21.27
C LEU A 236 15.32 0.96 -21.76
N GLN A 237 16.15 1.33 -22.73
CA GLN A 237 17.18 0.46 -23.30
C GLN A 237 18.14 -0.14 -22.25
N LYS A 238 18.46 0.62 -21.18
CA LYS A 238 19.32 0.09 -20.10
C LYS A 238 18.67 -1.08 -19.36
N PHE A 239 17.34 -1.03 -19.19
CA PHE A 239 16.58 -2.10 -18.54
C PHE A 239 16.42 -3.29 -19.50
N GLU A 240 16.16 -3.03 -20.78
CA GLU A 240 16.10 -4.06 -21.82
C GLU A 240 17.41 -4.86 -21.86
N LYS A 241 18.55 -4.16 -21.87
CA LYS A 241 19.87 -4.78 -21.84
C LYS A 241 20.07 -5.60 -20.55
N LYS A 242 19.66 -5.05 -19.39
CA LYS A 242 19.83 -5.73 -18.10
C LYS A 242 18.96 -6.98 -17.97
N LEU A 243 17.76 -6.93 -18.54
CA LEU A 243 16.76 -8.01 -18.44
C LEU A 243 16.82 -8.96 -19.65
N SER A 244 17.56 -8.61 -20.68
CA SER A 244 17.67 -9.35 -21.96
C SER A 244 16.29 -9.55 -22.61
N CYS A 245 15.51 -8.46 -22.68
CA CYS A 245 14.14 -8.47 -23.22
C CYS A 245 13.87 -7.18 -23.99
N GLN A 246 12.75 -7.13 -24.69
CA GLN A 246 12.23 -5.92 -25.32
C GLN A 246 11.05 -5.38 -24.52
N ILE A 247 11.04 -4.07 -24.27
CA ILE A 247 9.99 -3.42 -23.48
C ILE A 247 9.19 -2.49 -24.39
N LYS A 248 7.94 -2.85 -24.68
CA LYS A 248 7.04 -2.05 -25.52
C LYS A 248 6.02 -1.35 -24.61
N VAL A 249 6.07 -0.01 -24.57
CA VAL A 249 5.10 0.81 -23.79
C VAL A 249 3.75 0.76 -24.52
N VAL A 250 2.66 0.50 -23.77
CA VAL A 250 1.30 0.32 -24.33
C VAL A 250 0.25 1.21 -23.66
N SER A 251 0.67 2.16 -22.84
CA SER A 251 -0.25 3.11 -22.18
C SER A 251 0.37 4.50 -22.08
N ASP A 252 -0.41 5.45 -21.60
CA ASP A 252 0.07 6.77 -21.19
C ASP A 252 0.99 6.63 -19.97
N LEU A 253 1.75 7.70 -19.67
CA LEU A 253 2.63 7.82 -18.52
C LEU A 253 1.90 8.62 -17.43
N LEU A 254 1.77 8.04 -16.24
CA LEU A 254 1.27 8.76 -15.07
C LEU A 254 2.44 9.04 -14.13
N SER A 255 2.47 10.22 -13.51
CA SER A 255 3.56 10.63 -12.62
C SER A 255 3.04 11.03 -11.25
N PHE A 256 3.70 10.55 -10.19
CA PHE A 256 3.33 10.84 -8.81
C PHE A 256 4.56 11.27 -8.01
N PRO A 257 4.49 12.38 -7.26
CA PRO A 257 5.58 12.73 -6.36
C PRO A 257 5.67 11.71 -5.23
N LEU A 258 6.89 11.36 -4.84
CA LEU A 258 7.14 10.41 -3.77
C LEU A 258 7.51 11.14 -2.49
N SER A 259 6.79 10.83 -1.42
CA SER A 259 7.06 11.34 -0.09
C SER A 259 6.78 10.25 0.93
N ALA A 260 7.42 10.35 2.06
CA ALA A 260 7.16 9.49 3.21
C ALA A 260 6.81 10.37 4.40
N HIS A 261 5.89 9.91 5.22
CA HIS A 261 5.56 10.59 6.48
C HIS A 261 5.11 9.56 7.53
N HIS A 262 5.16 9.98 8.78
CA HIS A 262 4.73 9.15 9.90
C HIS A 262 4.27 10.06 11.04
N LEU A 263 3.08 9.81 11.57
CA LEU A 263 2.55 10.54 12.72
C LEU A 263 3.14 9.98 14.02
N ASP A 264 3.33 10.86 15.02
CA ASP A 264 3.77 10.42 16.34
C ASP A 264 2.65 9.77 17.15
N GLU A 265 1.40 10.10 16.85
CA GLU A 265 0.23 9.48 17.46
C GLU A 265 -0.78 9.11 16.37
N TYR A 266 -1.40 7.94 16.51
CA TYR A 266 -2.44 7.48 15.59
C TYR A 266 -3.83 7.69 16.19
N CYS A 267 -3.92 7.94 17.48
CA CYS A 267 -5.21 7.98 18.18
C CYS A 267 -5.30 9.15 19.15
N ASN A 268 -6.50 9.70 19.25
CA ASN A 268 -6.90 10.62 20.28
C ASN A 268 -8.28 10.19 20.80
N GLN A 269 -8.83 10.89 21.79
CA GLN A 269 -10.14 10.56 22.35
C GLN A 269 -11.19 10.57 21.22
N GLY A 270 -11.85 9.42 20.98
CA GLY A 270 -12.91 9.27 19.98
C GLY A 270 -12.45 9.22 18.54
N VAL A 271 -11.14 9.28 18.25
CA VAL A 271 -10.63 9.38 16.88
C VAL A 271 -9.40 8.49 16.68
N CYS A 272 -9.32 7.85 15.51
CA CYS A 272 -8.18 7.03 15.12
C CYS A 272 -7.81 7.32 13.66
N VAL A 273 -6.50 7.29 13.33
CA VAL A 273 -5.99 7.51 11.97
C VAL A 273 -5.36 6.21 11.48
N ILE A 274 -5.63 5.84 10.23
CA ILE A 274 -5.10 4.60 9.62
C ILE A 274 -4.51 4.86 8.23
N ALA A 275 -3.70 3.91 7.77
CA ALA A 275 -3.17 3.84 6.39
C ALA A 275 -2.35 5.09 6.03
N ASP A 276 -2.43 5.51 4.75
CA ASP A 276 -1.65 6.64 4.24
C ASP A 276 -1.95 7.98 4.97
N ALA A 277 -3.03 8.07 5.75
CA ALA A 277 -3.28 9.23 6.59
C ALA A 277 -2.37 9.24 7.83
N ALA A 278 -2.03 8.06 8.37
CA ALA A 278 -1.16 7.91 9.53
C ALA A 278 0.33 7.78 9.14
N HIS A 279 0.61 7.07 8.06
CA HIS A 279 1.98 6.76 7.64
C HIS A 279 2.04 6.46 6.15
N SER A 280 3.05 6.95 5.47
CA SER A 280 3.33 6.55 4.09
C SER A 280 4.81 6.22 3.96
N ILE A 281 5.11 5.25 3.11
CA ILE A 281 6.47 4.78 2.88
C ILE A 281 6.81 4.91 1.40
N HIS A 282 8.11 4.86 1.09
CA HIS A 282 8.56 4.77 -0.30
C HIS A 282 7.92 3.51 -0.94
N PRO A 283 7.42 3.60 -2.17
CA PRO A 283 6.69 2.48 -2.81
C PRO A 283 7.59 1.32 -3.23
N LEU A 284 8.61 1.00 -2.44
CA LEU A 284 9.42 -0.21 -2.62
C LEU A 284 8.52 -1.43 -2.46
N ALA A 285 8.43 -2.23 -3.52
CA ALA A 285 7.68 -3.48 -3.56
C ALA A 285 6.18 -3.34 -3.21
N GLY A 286 5.58 -2.15 -3.39
CA GLY A 286 4.14 -1.96 -3.18
C GLY A 286 3.66 -2.16 -1.75
N GLN A 287 4.51 -1.93 -0.74
CA GLN A 287 4.16 -2.25 0.65
C GLN A 287 3.19 -1.27 1.33
N GLY A 288 3.01 -0.06 0.78
CA GLY A 288 2.15 0.95 1.43
C GLY A 288 0.73 0.48 1.68
N ILE A 289 0.08 -0.08 0.66
CA ILE A 289 -1.30 -0.55 0.78
C ILE A 289 -1.41 -1.71 1.79
N ASN A 290 -0.38 -2.57 1.89
CA ASN A 290 -0.38 -3.69 2.82
C ASN A 290 -0.36 -3.24 4.28
N LEU A 291 0.35 -2.14 4.58
CA LEU A 291 0.31 -1.54 5.91
C LEU A 291 -1.10 -1.03 6.23
N GLY A 292 -1.75 -0.34 5.26
CA GLY A 292 -3.11 0.17 5.44
C GLY A 292 -4.15 -0.93 5.63
N ILE A 293 -4.07 -2.02 4.85
CA ILE A 293 -4.95 -3.18 5.00
C ILE A 293 -4.75 -3.81 6.40
N SER A 294 -3.49 -3.96 6.82
CA SER A 294 -3.18 -4.48 8.16
C SER A 294 -3.70 -3.56 9.27
N ASP A 295 -3.61 -2.24 9.09
CA ASP A 295 -4.18 -1.28 10.06
C ASP A 295 -5.69 -1.52 10.20
N ALA A 296 -6.40 -1.64 9.07
CA ALA A 296 -7.85 -1.84 9.06
C ALA A 296 -8.24 -3.17 9.74
N MET A 297 -7.52 -4.26 9.42
CA MET A 297 -7.75 -5.58 10.05
C MET A 297 -7.58 -5.51 11.56
N ILE A 298 -6.45 -4.97 12.02
CA ILE A 298 -6.11 -4.90 13.45
C ILE A 298 -7.08 -3.97 14.19
N LEU A 299 -7.45 -2.83 13.57
CA LEU A 299 -8.42 -1.91 14.19
C LEU A 299 -9.78 -2.58 14.33
N ALA A 300 -10.28 -3.26 13.29
CA ALA A 300 -11.56 -3.98 13.35
C ALA A 300 -11.54 -5.08 14.42
N GLU A 301 -10.42 -5.80 14.53
CA GLU A 301 -10.22 -6.83 15.57
C GLU A 301 -10.28 -6.21 16.98
N GLU A 302 -9.59 -5.08 17.21
CA GLU A 302 -9.62 -4.40 18.50
C GLU A 302 -11.03 -3.86 18.81
N ILE A 303 -11.72 -3.26 17.81
CA ILE A 303 -13.10 -2.78 18.00
C ILE A 303 -14.01 -3.95 18.42
N GLU A 304 -13.93 -5.09 17.72
CA GLU A 304 -14.69 -6.30 18.08
C GLU A 304 -14.38 -6.75 19.52
N ARG A 305 -13.12 -6.79 19.88
CA ARG A 305 -12.67 -7.14 21.24
C ARG A 305 -13.23 -6.15 22.27
N GLY A 306 -13.25 -4.89 21.98
CA GLY A 306 -13.90 -3.86 22.80
C GLY A 306 -15.39 -4.10 22.99
N UNK A 307 -15.90 -4.33 21.87
CA UNK A 307 -17.15 -4.50 21.86
C UNK A 307 -17.57 -5.56 22.65
N ASN A 308 -16.95 -6.81 22.65
CA ASN A 308 -17.23 -8.02 23.43
C ASN A 308 -16.90 -7.91 24.92
N SER A 309 -16.14 -6.93 25.32
CA SER A 309 -15.73 -6.68 26.71
C SER A 309 -16.41 -5.46 27.33
N ASP A 310 -17.48 -4.96 26.73
CA ASP A 310 -18.25 -3.78 27.18
C ASP A 310 -17.37 -2.53 27.36
N GLN A 311 -16.29 -2.40 26.54
CA GLN A 311 -15.43 -1.22 26.56
C GLN A 311 -15.91 -0.19 25.54
N GLU A 312 -15.74 1.09 25.86
CA GLU A 312 -16.04 2.17 24.92
C GLU A 312 -14.93 2.24 23.87
N ILE A 313 -15.27 1.94 22.61
CA ILE A 313 -14.30 1.84 21.49
C ILE A 313 -13.66 3.21 21.13
N GLY A 314 -14.28 4.32 21.55
CA GLY A 314 -13.72 5.67 21.41
C GLY A 314 -12.80 6.10 22.54
N ASN A 315 -12.68 5.30 23.59
CA ASN A 315 -11.83 5.64 24.74
C ASN A 315 -10.35 5.60 24.33
N LEU A 316 -9.60 6.66 24.65
CA LEU A 316 -8.19 6.76 24.27
C LEU A 316 -7.34 5.58 24.81
N ALA A 317 -7.56 5.17 26.04
CA ALA A 317 -6.79 4.05 26.62
C ALA A 317 -7.06 2.74 25.85
N PHE A 318 -8.26 2.57 25.31
CA PHE A 318 -8.61 1.45 24.45
C PHE A 318 -7.89 1.57 23.09
N LEU A 319 -7.98 2.75 22.44
CA LEU A 319 -7.39 2.98 21.11
C LEU A 319 -5.85 2.88 21.14
N LYS A 320 -5.21 3.18 22.26
CA LYS A 320 -3.75 3.01 22.40
C LYS A 320 -3.31 1.55 22.27
N LYS A 321 -4.20 0.56 22.44
CA LYS A 321 -3.88 -0.87 22.17
C LYS A 321 -3.65 -1.08 20.66
N TYR A 322 -4.55 -0.56 19.83
CA TYR A 322 -4.38 -0.58 18.37
C TYR A 322 -3.09 0.14 17.99
N GLU A 323 -2.90 1.36 18.50
CA GLU A 323 -1.72 2.19 18.19
C GLU A 323 -0.43 1.43 18.52
N LEU A 324 -0.33 0.80 19.68
CA LEU A 324 0.85 0.05 20.11
C LEU A 324 1.15 -1.13 19.16
N ARG A 325 0.12 -1.90 18.78
CA ARG A 325 0.27 -3.03 17.87
C ARG A 325 0.77 -2.57 16.49
N ARG A 326 0.23 -1.46 15.98
CA ARG A 326 0.53 -1.02 14.62
C ARG A 326 1.78 -0.15 14.51
N LYS A 327 1.96 0.80 15.43
CA LYS A 327 3.04 1.79 15.35
C LYS A 327 4.42 1.15 15.41
N THR A 328 4.61 0.14 16.27
CA THR A 328 5.89 -0.59 16.37
C THR A 328 6.22 -1.25 15.04
N PHE A 329 5.24 -1.95 14.45
CA PHE A 329 5.40 -2.65 13.18
C PHE A 329 5.65 -1.64 12.04
N ASN A 330 4.82 -0.61 11.94
CA ASN A 330 4.91 0.40 10.88
C ASN A 330 6.25 1.15 10.95
N THR A 331 6.71 1.51 12.16
CA THR A 331 8.03 2.15 12.37
C THR A 331 9.15 1.25 11.86
N THR A 332 9.11 -0.04 12.19
CA THR A 332 10.11 -1.01 11.75
C THR A 332 10.14 -1.13 10.23
N MET A 333 8.96 -1.19 9.60
CA MET A 333 8.85 -1.28 8.14
C MET A 333 9.38 0.00 7.46
N ILE A 334 9.00 1.17 7.97
CA ILE A 334 9.48 2.47 7.44
C ILE A 334 11.01 2.52 7.49
N LYS A 335 11.60 2.22 8.65
CA LYS A 335 13.07 2.23 8.84
C LYS A 335 13.75 1.17 7.97
N GLY A 336 13.15 -0.01 7.84
CA GLY A 336 13.67 -1.09 6.99
C GLY A 336 13.70 -0.71 5.52
N VAL A 337 12.64 -0.12 5.00
CA VAL A 337 12.56 0.35 3.62
C VAL A 337 13.56 1.50 3.39
N ASP A 338 13.64 2.45 4.31
CA ASP A 338 14.58 3.58 4.21
C ASP A 338 16.04 3.08 4.22
N PHE A 339 16.37 2.11 5.08
CA PHE A 339 17.68 1.48 5.14
C PHE A 339 18.03 0.78 3.81
N LEU A 340 17.11 0.00 3.26
CA LEU A 340 17.31 -0.66 1.96
C LEU A 340 17.55 0.37 0.86
N PHE A 341 16.72 1.41 0.83
CA PHE A 341 16.85 2.49 -0.14
C PHE A 341 18.27 3.12 -0.07
N HIS A 342 18.75 3.43 1.12
CA HIS A 342 20.08 4.02 1.32
C HIS A 342 21.21 3.07 0.88
N ILE A 343 21.11 1.78 1.16
CA ILE A 343 22.13 0.80 0.72
C ILE A 343 22.23 0.78 -0.80
N PHE A 344 21.10 0.85 -1.50
CA PHE A 344 21.11 0.81 -2.97
C PHE A 344 21.55 2.14 -3.60
N GLN A 345 21.51 3.25 -2.87
CA GLN A 345 22.00 4.56 -3.33
C GLN A 345 23.52 4.75 -3.20
N UNK A 346 24.11 4.09 -2.53
CA UNK A 346 25.34 4.17 -2.29
C UNK A 346 26.15 3.91 -3.44
N GLU A 347 26.88 4.88 -3.89
CA GLU A 347 27.80 4.89 -5.04
C GLU A 347 29.18 4.26 -4.74
N ASN A 348 29.52 4.06 -3.50
CA ASN A 348 30.80 3.52 -3.06
C ASN A 348 31.04 2.10 -3.62
N PRO A 349 32.15 1.85 -4.34
CA PRO A 349 32.42 0.53 -4.93
C PRO A 349 32.49 -0.61 -3.89
N TYR A 350 32.96 -0.37 -2.68
CA TYR A 350 33.01 -1.38 -1.62
C TYR A 350 31.61 -1.75 -1.14
N LEU A 351 30.74 -0.75 -0.98
CA LEU A 351 29.33 -1.00 -0.60
C LEU A 351 28.59 -1.74 -1.72
N ARG A 352 28.89 -1.43 -2.98
CA ARG A 352 28.32 -2.17 -4.13
C ARG A 352 28.75 -3.65 -4.08
N LEU A 353 30.00 -3.91 -3.78
CA LEU A 353 30.52 -5.28 -3.68
C LEU A 353 29.85 -6.02 -2.52
N LEU A 354 29.77 -5.38 -1.35
CA LEU A 354 29.10 -5.93 -0.16
C LEU A 354 27.61 -6.19 -0.44
N ARG A 355 26.93 -5.28 -1.11
CA ARG A 355 25.52 -5.44 -1.51
C ARG A 355 25.33 -6.65 -2.43
N SER A 356 26.18 -6.77 -3.46
CA SER A 356 26.12 -7.91 -4.40
C SER A 356 26.42 -9.23 -3.69
N ALA A 357 27.42 -9.25 -2.79
CA ALA A 357 27.73 -10.43 -1.98
C ALA A 357 26.59 -10.79 -1.03
N GLY A 358 25.98 -9.78 -0.39
CA GLY A 358 24.84 -9.96 0.51
C GLY A 358 23.61 -10.56 -0.21
N LEU A 359 23.26 -10.01 -1.37
CA LEU A 359 22.17 -10.53 -2.19
C LEU A 359 22.42 -12.00 -2.57
N THR A 360 23.66 -12.30 -2.98
CA THR A 360 24.05 -13.67 -3.37
C THR A 360 23.99 -14.62 -2.15
N ALA A 361 24.44 -14.17 -0.98
CA ALA A 361 24.42 -14.97 0.25
C ALA A 361 22.96 -15.29 0.66
N VAL A 362 22.09 -14.30 0.65
CA VAL A 362 20.65 -14.51 0.95
C VAL A 362 20.04 -15.49 -0.06
N ASN A 363 20.39 -15.31 -1.35
CA ASN A 363 19.85 -16.18 -2.42
C ASN A 363 20.25 -17.66 -2.22
N LYS A 364 21.41 -17.92 -1.63
CA LYS A 364 21.90 -19.28 -1.37
C LYS A 364 21.43 -19.87 -0.04
N THR A 365 20.80 -19.08 0.81
CA THR A 365 20.41 -19.51 2.16
C THR A 365 18.89 -19.67 2.26
N GLY A 366 18.39 -20.89 2.08
CA GLY A 366 16.96 -21.18 2.08
C GLY A 366 16.21 -20.69 3.34
N PHE A 367 16.82 -20.86 4.51
CA PHE A 367 16.21 -20.41 5.78
C PHE A 367 15.99 -18.88 5.79
N LEU A 368 16.96 -18.10 5.32
CA LEU A 368 16.82 -16.63 5.25
C LEU A 368 15.73 -16.25 4.24
N LYS A 369 15.71 -16.88 3.08
CA LYS A 369 14.68 -16.65 2.05
C LYS A 369 13.29 -16.92 2.62
N LYS A 370 13.09 -18.08 3.24
CA LYS A 370 11.81 -18.47 3.84
C LYS A 370 11.33 -17.43 4.87
N ASN A 371 12.22 -16.96 5.72
CA ASN A 371 11.88 -15.93 6.72
C ASN A 371 11.52 -14.59 6.05
N PHE A 372 12.28 -14.16 5.03
CA PHE A 372 11.94 -12.94 4.30
C PHE A 372 10.57 -13.03 3.62
N ILE A 373 10.28 -14.16 2.97
CA ILE A 373 8.98 -14.39 2.31
C ILE A 373 7.86 -14.33 3.34
N ARG A 374 7.99 -15.05 4.45
CA ARG A 374 6.96 -15.06 5.51
C ARG A 374 6.72 -13.66 6.07
N HIS A 375 7.81 -12.90 6.24
CA HIS A 375 7.70 -11.52 6.72
C HIS A 375 6.95 -10.64 5.71
N ALA A 376 7.32 -10.71 4.44
CA ALA A 376 6.68 -9.92 3.37
C ALA A 376 5.22 -10.34 3.14
N SER A 377 4.88 -11.61 3.37
CA SER A 377 3.53 -12.15 3.22
C SER A 377 2.57 -11.73 4.34
N GLY A 378 3.08 -11.06 5.36
CA GLY A 378 2.27 -10.64 6.51
C GLY A 378 2.09 -11.72 7.58
N MET A 379 2.76 -12.87 7.44
CA MET A 379 2.60 -14.05 8.30
C MET A 379 3.40 -13.92 9.60
N HIS A 380 3.36 -12.75 10.24
CA HIS A 380 3.94 -12.63 11.57
C HIS A 380 2.87 -12.87 12.63
N LYS A 381 3.21 -13.60 13.65
CA LYS A 381 2.45 -13.54 14.89
C LYS A 381 2.74 -12.18 15.54
N ILE A 382 1.76 -11.29 15.47
CA ILE A 382 1.80 -10.01 16.18
C ILE A 382 1.45 -10.26 17.65
#